data_f8d6589cd635c867410e5056e3c193f4
#
_entry.id   f8d6589cd635c867410e5056e3c193f4
#
_cell.length_a   1.000
_cell.length_b   1.000
_cell.length_c   1.000
_cell.angle_alpha   90.00
_cell.angle_beta   90.00
_cell.angle_gamma   90.00
#
_symmetry.space_group_name_H-M   'P 1'
#
loop_
_entity.id
_entity.type
_entity.pdbx_description
1 polymer ?
#
loop_
_entity_poly.entity_id
_entity_poly.type
_entity_poly.pdbx_seq_one_letter_code
_entity_poly.pdbx_strand_id
1 'polypeptide(L)'
;MRERLLLTDQCVPRLAPHMRLRHDPARDIWTVQAPERSFLLDEIAHVVVARCDGQASLAAIIDGLCAAFSDAPRDVIARDVIALLQDLADKGVVTA
;
A
#
# COMPACT_ATOMS: atom_id res chain seq x y z
N MET A 1 21.44 -5.79 -14.34
CA MET A 1 20.65 -4.64 -13.86
C MET A 1 19.28 -5.12 -13.40
N ARG A 2 18.86 -4.67 -12.25
CA ARG A 2 17.57 -5.08 -11.70
C ARG A 2 16.46 -4.23 -12.32
N GLU A 3 15.41 -4.88 -12.80
CA GLU A 3 14.25 -4.15 -13.28
C GLU A 3 13.44 -3.62 -12.11
N ARG A 4 13.00 -2.37 -12.22
CA ARG A 4 12.12 -1.74 -11.25
C ARG A 4 10.68 -2.17 -11.54
N LEU A 5 9.96 -2.58 -10.50
CA LEU A 5 8.53 -2.84 -10.63
C LEU A 5 7.79 -1.51 -10.79
N LEU A 6 7.14 -1.32 -11.93
CA LEU A 6 6.30 -0.16 -12.17
C LEU A 6 4.84 -0.55 -12.01
N LEU A 7 4.16 0.11 -11.07
CA LEU A 7 2.77 -0.20 -10.77
C LEU A 7 1.83 0.47 -11.76
N THR A 8 0.86 -0.32 -12.22
CA THR A 8 -0.24 0.17 -13.06
C THR A 8 -1.55 -0.16 -12.36
N ASP A 9 -2.65 0.40 -12.85
CA ASP A 9 -3.98 0.14 -12.29
C ASP A 9 -4.43 -1.32 -12.46
N GLN A 10 -3.78 -2.08 -13.33
CA GLN A 10 -4.09 -3.49 -13.57
C GLN A 10 -3.27 -4.43 -12.67
N CYS A 11 -2.28 -3.93 -11.97
CA CYS A 11 -1.51 -4.74 -11.03
C CYS A 11 -2.39 -5.20 -9.86
N VAL A 12 -2.04 -6.35 -9.29
CA VAL A 12 -2.69 -6.89 -8.09
C VAL A 12 -1.66 -6.85 -6.96
N PRO A 13 -1.58 -5.74 -6.21
CA PRO A 13 -0.52 -5.57 -5.22
C PRO A 13 -0.76 -6.42 -3.97
N ARG A 14 0.34 -6.82 -3.36
CA ARG A 14 0.35 -7.57 -2.11
C ARG A 14 1.61 -7.25 -1.33
N LEU A 15 1.60 -7.53 -0.04
CA LEU A 15 2.82 -7.47 0.76
C LEU A 15 3.82 -8.51 0.26
N ALA A 16 5.09 -8.12 0.20
CA ALA A 16 6.16 -9.04 -0.15
C ALA A 16 6.25 -10.16 0.88
N PRO A 17 6.83 -11.33 0.52
CA PRO A 17 7.02 -12.41 1.46
C PRO A 17 7.75 -11.94 2.73
N HIS A 18 7.34 -12.45 3.88
CA HIS A 18 7.89 -12.12 5.20
C HIS A 18 7.60 -10.71 5.70
N MET A 19 6.79 -9.95 4.98
CA MET A 19 6.30 -8.64 5.44
C MET A 19 4.96 -8.82 6.14
N ARG A 20 4.77 -8.13 7.28
CA ARG A 20 3.52 -8.22 8.06
C ARG A 20 3.06 -6.84 8.47
N LEU A 21 1.79 -6.56 8.24
CA LEU A 21 1.14 -5.37 8.75
C LEU A 21 0.81 -5.59 10.23
N ARG A 22 1.27 -4.69 11.09
CA ARG A 22 1.06 -4.78 12.53
C ARG A 22 0.51 -3.47 13.08
N HIS A 23 -0.42 -3.60 14.01
CA HIS A 23 -0.96 -2.48 14.77
C HIS A 23 -0.50 -2.55 16.21
N ASP A 24 0.03 -1.45 16.73
CA ASP A 24 0.34 -1.30 18.14
C ASP A 24 -0.82 -0.57 18.82
N PRO A 25 -1.69 -1.28 19.56
CA PRO A 25 -2.87 -0.65 20.14
C PRO A 25 -2.54 0.33 21.26
N ALA A 26 -1.40 0.16 21.94
CA ALA A 26 -0.99 1.06 23.02
C ALA A 26 -0.61 2.44 22.49
N ARG A 27 0.04 2.49 21.33
CA ARG A 27 0.49 3.74 20.71
C ARG A 27 -0.40 4.18 19.54
N ASP A 28 -1.30 3.30 19.11
CA ASP A 28 -2.14 3.49 17.92
C ASP A 28 -1.31 3.82 16.67
N ILE A 29 -0.27 3.05 16.46
CA ILE A 29 0.57 3.17 15.27
C ILE A 29 0.55 1.88 14.47
N TRP A 30 0.73 2.03 13.16
CA TRP A 30 0.77 0.93 12.22
C TRP A 30 2.17 0.79 11.63
N THR A 31 2.64 -0.43 11.51
CA THR A 31 3.94 -0.72 10.90
C THR A 31 3.82 -1.91 9.96
N VAL A 32 4.70 -1.95 8.96
CA VAL A 32 4.99 -3.19 8.23
C VAL A 32 6.31 -3.70 8.78
N GLN A 33 6.31 -4.94 9.25
CA GLN A 33 7.48 -5.56 9.87
C GLN A 33 8.06 -6.64 8.96
N ALA A 34 9.37 -6.60 8.81
CA ALA A 34 10.19 -7.63 8.19
C ALA A 34 11.17 -8.16 9.24
N PRO A 35 11.88 -9.28 8.97
CA PRO A 35 12.81 -9.83 9.97
C PRO A 35 13.86 -8.86 10.47
N GLU A 36 14.35 -7.95 9.62
CA GLU A 36 15.43 -7.04 9.99
C GLU A 36 15.05 -5.56 9.99
N ARG A 37 13.83 -5.24 9.54
CA ARG A 37 13.39 -3.84 9.38
C ARG A 37 11.93 -3.69 9.74
N SER A 38 11.55 -2.46 10.08
CA SER A 38 10.15 -2.09 10.16
C SER A 38 9.95 -0.75 9.48
N PHE A 39 8.73 -0.54 8.97
CA PHE A 39 8.35 0.68 8.25
C PHE A 39 7.13 1.26 8.94
N LEU A 40 7.27 2.48 9.45
CA LEU A 40 6.15 3.18 10.08
C LEU A 40 5.18 3.65 9.00
N LEU A 41 3.90 3.37 9.20
CA LEU A 41 2.84 3.81 8.29
C LEU A 41 2.00 4.87 8.97
N ASP A 42 1.70 5.94 8.23
CA ASP A 42 0.71 6.91 8.69
C ASP A 42 -0.71 6.33 8.54
N GLU A 43 -1.70 7.11 8.94
CA GLU A 43 -3.09 6.67 8.96
C GLU A 43 -3.61 6.31 7.57
N ILE A 44 -3.20 7.05 6.54
CA ILE A 44 -3.63 6.77 5.18
C ILE A 44 -2.87 5.57 4.62
N ALA A 45 -1.56 5.50 4.86
CA ALA A 45 -0.73 4.42 4.34
C ALA A 45 -1.20 3.05 4.84
N HIS A 46 -1.57 2.91 6.12
CA HIS A 46 -2.02 1.60 6.62
C HIS A 46 -3.34 1.16 5.99
N VAL A 47 -4.24 2.10 5.69
CA VAL A 47 -5.51 1.77 5.03
C VAL A 47 -5.24 1.24 3.62
N VAL A 48 -4.32 1.87 2.90
CA VAL A 48 -3.94 1.43 1.55
C VAL A 48 -3.26 0.06 1.59
N VAL A 49 -2.29 -0.12 2.48
CA VAL A 49 -1.55 -1.38 2.61
C VAL A 49 -2.48 -2.53 3.01
N ALA A 50 -3.45 -2.27 3.89
CA ALA A 50 -4.41 -3.29 4.31
C ALA A 50 -5.25 -3.82 3.15
N ARG A 51 -5.39 -3.07 2.08
CA ARG A 51 -6.13 -3.49 0.88
C ARG A 51 -5.25 -4.24 -0.14
N CYS A 52 -3.95 -4.33 0.11
CA CYS A 52 -3.01 -5.04 -0.75
C CYS A 52 -2.96 -6.52 -0.36
N ASP A 53 -4.01 -7.26 -0.69
CA ASP A 53 -4.21 -8.65 -0.29
C ASP A 53 -3.83 -9.67 -1.38
N GLY A 54 -3.36 -9.21 -2.52
CA GLY A 54 -3.03 -10.08 -3.64
C GLY A 54 -4.24 -10.55 -4.44
N GLN A 55 -5.43 -9.98 -4.21
CA GLN A 55 -6.65 -10.36 -4.90
C GLN A 55 -7.30 -9.20 -5.64
N ALA A 56 -7.25 -7.98 -5.08
CA ALA A 56 -7.83 -6.81 -5.71
C ALA A 56 -6.80 -6.12 -6.59
N SER A 57 -7.24 -5.68 -7.76
CA SER A 57 -6.40 -4.86 -8.63
C SER A 57 -6.20 -3.48 -8.01
N LEU A 58 -5.15 -2.79 -8.43
CA LEU A 58 -4.90 -1.42 -7.99
C LEU A 58 -6.09 -0.51 -8.32
N ALA A 59 -6.71 -0.70 -9.49
CA ALA A 59 -7.91 0.04 -9.85
C ALA A 59 -9.05 -0.19 -8.85
N ALA A 60 -9.26 -1.45 -8.43
CA ALA A 60 -10.30 -1.78 -7.45
C ALA A 60 -9.97 -1.19 -6.08
N ILE A 61 -8.70 -1.17 -5.68
CA ILE A 61 -8.26 -0.53 -4.44
C ILE A 61 -8.58 0.96 -4.48
N ILE A 62 -8.25 1.62 -5.59
CA ILE A 62 -8.52 3.05 -5.77
C ILE A 62 -10.02 3.32 -5.71
N ASP A 63 -10.84 2.49 -6.37
CA ASP A 63 -12.30 2.64 -6.32
C ASP A 63 -12.84 2.51 -4.90
N GLY A 64 -12.34 1.55 -4.13
CA GLY A 64 -12.72 1.37 -2.73
C GLY A 64 -12.33 2.56 -1.87
N LEU A 65 -11.15 3.14 -2.11
CA LEU A 65 -10.69 4.32 -1.37
C LEU A 65 -11.50 5.56 -1.74
N CYS A 66 -11.90 5.70 -3.02
CA CYS A 66 -12.77 6.80 -3.43
C CYS A 66 -14.13 6.74 -2.75
N ALA A 67 -14.66 5.53 -2.53
CA ALA A 67 -15.90 5.36 -1.78
C ALA A 67 -15.75 5.71 -0.31
N ALA A 68 -14.58 5.42 0.28
CA ALA A 68 -14.31 5.70 1.69
C ALA A 68 -13.92 7.16 1.95
N PHE A 69 -13.24 7.80 1.00
CA PHE A 69 -12.74 9.19 1.12
C PHE A 69 -13.35 10.04 0.02
N SER A 70 -14.65 10.29 0.14
CA SER A 70 -15.43 10.95 -0.92
C SER A 70 -15.12 12.45 -1.09
N ASP A 71 -14.32 13.04 -0.18
CA ASP A 71 -14.00 14.46 -0.23
C ASP A 71 -12.92 14.82 -1.26
N ALA A 72 -12.19 13.81 -1.76
CA ALA A 72 -11.11 14.03 -2.70
C ALA A 72 -11.49 13.50 -4.09
N PRO A 73 -11.08 14.20 -5.18
CA PRO A 73 -11.27 13.68 -6.54
C PRO A 73 -10.52 12.37 -6.77
N ARG A 74 -11.07 11.52 -7.63
CA ARG A 74 -10.49 10.20 -7.91
C ARG A 74 -9.07 10.30 -8.45
N ASP A 75 -8.78 11.26 -9.31
CA ASP A 75 -7.44 11.42 -9.89
C ASP A 75 -6.39 11.77 -8.85
N VAL A 76 -6.77 12.54 -7.82
CA VAL A 76 -5.88 12.87 -6.70
C VAL A 76 -5.63 11.62 -5.86
N ILE A 77 -6.68 10.88 -5.51
CA ILE A 77 -6.54 9.63 -4.74
C ILE A 77 -5.70 8.63 -5.52
N ALA A 78 -5.96 8.45 -6.80
CA ALA A 78 -5.21 7.50 -7.64
C ALA A 78 -3.73 7.86 -7.67
N ARG A 79 -3.41 9.14 -7.88
CA ARG A 79 -2.02 9.61 -7.93
C ARG A 79 -1.31 9.34 -6.60
N ASP A 80 -1.95 9.68 -5.49
CA ASP A 80 -1.35 9.54 -4.17
C ASP A 80 -1.16 8.07 -3.78
N VAL A 81 -2.15 7.22 -4.10
CA VAL A 81 -2.08 5.78 -3.83
C VAL A 81 -0.97 5.13 -4.66
N ILE A 82 -0.88 5.46 -5.94
CA ILE A 82 0.15 4.91 -6.82
C ILE A 82 1.54 5.35 -6.35
N ALA A 83 1.69 6.63 -5.98
CA ALA A 83 2.97 7.14 -5.49
C ALA A 83 3.39 6.44 -4.19
N LEU A 84 2.46 6.25 -3.26
CA LEU A 84 2.72 5.55 -2.01
C LEU A 84 3.13 4.10 -2.26
N LEU A 85 2.36 3.37 -3.05
CA LEU A 85 2.63 1.96 -3.31
C LEU A 85 3.89 1.78 -4.15
N GLN A 86 4.18 2.71 -5.07
CA GLN A 86 5.42 2.67 -5.82
C GLN A 86 6.63 2.85 -4.90
N ASP A 87 6.56 3.78 -3.95
CA ASP A 87 7.62 3.95 -2.96
C ASP A 87 7.83 2.68 -2.12
N LEU A 88 6.74 2.05 -1.68
CA LEU A 88 6.82 0.81 -0.94
C LEU A 88 7.34 -0.36 -1.80
N ALA A 89 6.97 -0.39 -3.07
CA ALA A 89 7.51 -1.39 -4.01
C ALA A 89 9.02 -1.21 -4.21
N ASP A 90 9.46 0.03 -4.34
CA ASP A 90 10.88 0.34 -4.49
C ASP A 90 11.69 -0.07 -3.25
N LYS A 91 11.05 -0.04 -2.08
CA LYS A 91 11.67 -0.48 -0.81
C LYS A 91 11.53 -1.99 -0.56
N GLY A 92 10.87 -2.71 -1.46
CA GLY A 92 10.67 -4.14 -1.32
C GLY A 92 9.56 -4.56 -0.37
N VAL A 93 8.70 -3.63 0.04
CA VAL A 93 7.60 -3.91 0.98
C VAL A 93 6.39 -4.48 0.27
N VAL A 94 6.10 -4.00 -0.93
CA VAL A 94 4.96 -4.39 -1.75
C VAL A 94 5.46 -4.98 -3.05
N THR A 95 4.77 -6.00 -3.54
CA THR A 95 4.99 -6.60 -4.85
C THR A 95 3.66 -6.76 -5.58
N ALA A 96 3.74 -7.13 -6.84
CA ALA A 96 2.55 -7.34 -7.66
C ALA A 96 2.81 -8.37 -8.76
#